data_99991499650bc2380bf842df31a2b156
#
_entry.id   99991499650bc2380bf842df31a2b156
#
_cell.length_a   1.000
_cell.length_b   1.000
_cell.length_c   1.000
_cell.angle_alpha   90.00
_cell.angle_beta   90.00
_cell.angle_gamma   90.00
#
_symmetry.space_group_name_H-M   'P 1'
#
loop_
_entity.id
_entity.type
_entity.pdbx_description
1 polymer ?
#
loop_
_entity_poly.entity_id
_entity_poly.type
_entity_poly.pdbx_seq_one_letter_code
_entity_poly.pdbx_strand_id
1 'polypeptide(L)'
;VKMKEYIQVNGTGLFRGQEEMRFNGICVGSWLNIEHFMIGWPGPEHMIRKTVERVAGKETAAVFFQNFHENFLSEEDFLFLQQCNVNLIRVPFNYRLFLDDEDPEAFHEEGFRQLDRILPLCRKYGIYLLLDLHSVPGGQNPDWHSDNGTGISQFWHFGVFRKQVVKLWRKLAGHYVDEEMILGYDLLTEPFLMGAPDVLDDFFAE
;
A
#
# COMPACT_ATOMS: atom_id res chain seq x y z
N VAL A 1 -26.12 -2.24 18.71
CA VAL A 1 -24.81 -2.08 18.07
C VAL A 1 -24.30 -3.47 17.77
N LYS A 2 -24.13 -3.81 16.48
CA LYS A 2 -23.54 -5.10 16.07
C LYS A 2 -22.08 -5.09 16.55
N MET A 3 -21.64 -6.10 17.30
CA MET A 3 -20.23 -6.19 17.67
C MET A 3 -19.41 -6.40 16.40
N LYS A 4 -18.27 -5.72 16.30
CA LYS A 4 -17.32 -5.91 15.21
C LYS A 4 -16.72 -7.33 15.32
N GLU A 5 -16.66 -8.03 14.21
CA GLU A 5 -16.07 -9.36 14.12
C GLU A 5 -14.85 -9.31 13.20
N TYR A 6 -13.69 -9.32 13.81
CA TYR A 6 -12.42 -9.36 13.07
C TYR A 6 -12.10 -10.78 12.60
N ILE A 7 -11.38 -10.88 11.51
CA ILE A 7 -10.79 -12.14 11.06
C ILE A 7 -9.70 -12.56 12.05
N GLN A 8 -9.75 -13.81 12.47
CA GLN A 8 -8.81 -14.39 13.43
C GLN A 8 -8.15 -15.64 12.85
N VAL A 9 -6.89 -15.85 13.21
CA VAL A 9 -6.16 -17.09 12.91
C VAL A 9 -6.49 -18.14 13.98
N ASN A 10 -6.96 -19.31 13.56
CA ASN A 10 -7.16 -20.45 14.44
C ASN A 10 -6.57 -21.71 13.79
N GLY A 11 -5.49 -22.22 14.35
CA GLY A 11 -4.71 -23.28 13.72
C GLY A 11 -4.15 -22.84 12.37
N THR A 12 -4.56 -23.47 11.29
CA THR A 12 -4.13 -23.16 9.92
C THR A 12 -5.22 -22.41 9.13
N GLY A 13 -6.34 -22.06 9.74
CA GLY A 13 -7.47 -21.40 9.11
C GLY A 13 -7.67 -19.96 9.55
N LEU A 14 -8.39 -19.22 8.71
CA LEU A 14 -8.84 -17.86 9.00
C LEU A 14 -10.34 -17.91 9.29
N PHE A 15 -10.78 -17.27 10.38
CA PHE A 15 -12.16 -17.36 10.85
C PHE A 15 -12.73 -15.97 11.13
N ARG A 16 -14.03 -15.80 10.81
CA ARG A 16 -14.85 -14.70 11.29
C ARG A 16 -15.88 -15.27 12.27
N GLY A 17 -15.66 -15.04 13.55
CA GLY A 17 -16.42 -15.74 14.59
C GLY A 17 -16.19 -17.27 14.52
N GLN A 18 -17.22 -18.03 14.14
CA GLN A 18 -17.12 -19.50 13.97
C GLN A 18 -17.06 -19.92 12.49
N GLU A 19 -17.18 -19.01 11.56
CA GLU A 19 -17.17 -19.26 10.13
C GLU A 19 -15.74 -19.26 9.60
N GLU A 20 -15.33 -20.39 8.96
CA GLU A 20 -14.06 -20.45 8.24
C GLU A 20 -14.13 -19.61 6.96
N MET A 21 -13.22 -18.66 6.83
CA MET A 21 -13.14 -17.76 5.68
C MET A 21 -12.18 -18.30 4.64
N ARG A 22 -12.61 -18.23 3.38
CA ARG A 22 -11.75 -18.50 2.21
C ARG A 22 -11.66 -17.25 1.36
N PHE A 23 -10.45 -16.88 0.99
CA PHE A 23 -10.21 -15.68 0.22
C PHE A 23 -9.87 -16.01 -1.23
N ASN A 24 -10.59 -15.34 -2.14
CA ASN A 24 -10.31 -15.28 -3.56
C ASN A 24 -9.99 -13.83 -3.87
N GLY A 25 -8.72 -13.52 -4.15
CA GLY A 25 -8.23 -12.16 -4.20
C GLY A 25 -7.57 -11.77 -5.50
N ILE A 26 -7.51 -10.46 -5.73
CA ILE A 26 -6.71 -9.85 -6.78
C ILE A 26 -5.79 -8.77 -6.19
N CYS A 27 -4.74 -8.40 -6.94
CA CYS A 27 -3.92 -7.25 -6.65
C CYS A 27 -4.37 -6.05 -7.48
N VAL A 28 -4.58 -4.89 -6.82
CA VAL A 28 -4.91 -3.62 -7.48
C VAL A 28 -3.60 -2.86 -7.71
N GLY A 29 -2.81 -3.33 -8.69
CA GLY A 29 -1.53 -2.71 -9.05
C GLY A 29 -1.70 -1.35 -9.72
N SER A 30 -0.65 -0.53 -9.65
CA SER A 30 -0.55 0.82 -10.24
C SER A 30 -1.55 1.87 -9.77
N TRP A 31 -2.35 1.60 -8.75
CA TRP A 31 -3.24 2.60 -8.16
C TRP A 31 -2.51 3.54 -7.18
N LEU A 32 -2.11 3.01 -6.02
CA LEU A 32 -1.41 3.78 -4.99
C LEU A 32 0.11 3.55 -5.00
N ASN A 33 0.61 2.76 -5.93
CA ASN A 33 2.01 2.58 -6.28
C ASN A 33 2.11 2.38 -7.79
N ILE A 34 2.63 3.35 -8.51
CA ILE A 34 2.72 3.29 -9.97
C ILE A 34 3.86 2.36 -10.39
N GLU A 35 3.51 1.30 -11.12
CA GLU A 35 4.44 0.32 -11.63
C GLU A 35 4.69 0.56 -13.14
N HIS A 36 5.93 0.88 -13.49
CA HIS A 36 6.34 1.30 -14.82
C HIS A 36 5.92 0.32 -15.93
N PHE A 37 5.99 -0.99 -15.67
CA PHE A 37 5.64 -2.02 -16.65
C PHE A 37 4.12 -2.14 -16.87
N MET A 38 3.29 -1.76 -15.91
CA MET A 38 1.84 -1.77 -16.05
C MET A 38 1.32 -0.58 -16.85
N ILE A 39 1.93 0.60 -16.66
CA ILE A 39 1.51 1.82 -17.38
C ILE A 39 2.28 2.08 -18.67
N GLY A 40 3.33 1.28 -18.96
CA GLY A 40 4.16 1.42 -20.14
C GLY A 40 5.10 2.64 -20.13
N TRP A 41 5.36 3.24 -18.98
CA TRP A 41 6.23 4.40 -18.83
C TRP A 41 7.51 4.03 -18.07
N PRO A 42 8.71 4.19 -18.64
CA PRO A 42 9.95 3.77 -17.98
C PRO A 42 10.33 4.69 -16.82
N GLY A 43 10.72 4.10 -15.70
CA GLY A 43 11.24 4.78 -14.52
C GLY A 43 10.45 4.54 -13.24
N PRO A 44 11.03 4.89 -12.09
CA PRO A 44 10.34 4.83 -10.81
C PRO A 44 9.29 5.94 -10.70
N GLU A 45 8.28 5.72 -9.87
CA GLU A 45 7.10 6.60 -9.75
C GLU A 45 7.47 8.06 -9.50
N HIS A 46 8.39 8.34 -8.56
CA HIS A 46 8.77 9.72 -8.26
C HIS A 46 9.37 10.46 -9.48
N MET A 47 10.07 9.75 -10.37
CA MET A 47 10.60 10.34 -11.62
C MET A 47 9.50 10.53 -12.65
N ILE A 48 8.52 9.62 -12.73
CA ILE A 48 7.33 9.78 -13.56
C ILE A 48 6.57 11.04 -13.12
N ARG A 49 6.30 11.19 -11.83
CA ARG A 49 5.62 12.37 -11.26
C ARG A 49 6.36 13.66 -11.55
N LYS A 50 7.68 13.71 -11.31
CA LYS A 50 8.54 14.88 -11.65
C LYS A 50 8.53 15.20 -13.14
N THR A 51 8.43 14.19 -14.00
CA THR A 51 8.36 14.40 -15.46
C THR A 51 7.03 15.03 -15.85
N VAL A 52 5.92 14.56 -15.30
CA VAL A 52 4.59 15.16 -15.53
C VAL A 52 4.56 16.60 -15.02
N GLU A 53 5.09 16.88 -13.83
CA GLU A 53 5.19 18.24 -13.28
C GLU A 53 6.01 19.18 -14.20
N ARG A 54 7.14 18.69 -14.71
CA ARG A 54 7.97 19.47 -15.61
C ARG A 54 7.30 19.82 -16.93
N VAL A 55 6.47 18.91 -17.45
CA VAL A 55 5.81 19.08 -18.76
C VAL A 55 4.51 19.86 -18.64
N ALA A 56 3.69 19.55 -17.65
CA ALA A 56 2.34 20.09 -17.47
C ALA A 56 2.24 21.24 -16.46
N GLY A 57 3.29 21.44 -15.65
CA GLY A 57 3.27 22.35 -14.49
C GLY A 57 2.73 21.67 -13.23
N LYS A 58 3.15 22.17 -12.06
CA LYS A 58 2.83 21.55 -10.75
C LYS A 58 1.33 21.44 -10.48
N GLU A 59 0.57 22.50 -10.75
CA GLU A 59 -0.89 22.52 -10.51
C GLU A 59 -1.61 21.50 -11.37
N THR A 60 -1.30 21.43 -12.67
CA THR A 60 -1.92 20.46 -13.60
C THR A 60 -1.53 19.03 -13.22
N ALA A 61 -0.27 18.80 -12.84
CA ALA A 61 0.19 17.48 -12.38
C ALA A 61 -0.53 17.04 -11.11
N ALA A 62 -0.71 17.94 -10.14
CA ALA A 62 -1.45 17.63 -8.90
C ALA A 62 -2.89 17.23 -9.20
N VAL A 63 -3.60 17.99 -10.04
CA VAL A 63 -4.98 17.66 -10.47
C VAL A 63 -5.02 16.34 -11.23
N PHE A 64 -4.04 16.08 -12.10
CA PHE A 64 -3.95 14.82 -12.84
C PHE A 64 -3.83 13.61 -11.89
N PHE A 65 -2.88 13.63 -10.94
CA PHE A 65 -2.68 12.51 -10.03
C PHE A 65 -3.83 12.37 -9.01
N GLN A 66 -4.43 13.48 -8.58
CA GLN A 66 -5.64 13.42 -7.77
C GLN A 66 -6.77 12.71 -8.53
N ASN A 67 -7.07 13.13 -9.75
CA ASN A 67 -8.09 12.51 -10.59
C ASN A 67 -7.76 11.04 -10.90
N PHE A 68 -6.47 10.73 -11.13
CA PHE A 68 -6.03 9.35 -11.32
C PHE A 68 -6.37 8.47 -10.11
N HIS A 69 -6.01 8.89 -8.90
CA HIS A 69 -6.31 8.15 -7.69
C HIS A 69 -7.82 8.02 -7.43
N GLU A 70 -8.58 9.11 -7.61
CA GLU A 70 -10.01 9.13 -7.31
C GLU A 70 -10.86 8.29 -8.29
N ASN A 71 -10.42 8.17 -9.55
CA ASN A 71 -11.16 7.46 -10.59
C ASN A 71 -10.61 6.07 -10.93
N PHE A 72 -9.49 5.65 -10.34
CA PHE A 72 -8.87 4.36 -10.64
C PHE A 72 -9.71 3.19 -10.17
N LEU A 73 -10.36 3.31 -9.02
CA LEU A 73 -11.18 2.27 -8.42
C LEU A 73 -12.55 2.85 -8.04
N SER A 74 -13.56 2.47 -8.80
CA SER A 74 -14.93 2.94 -8.70
C SER A 74 -15.84 1.94 -7.99
N GLU A 75 -17.08 2.34 -7.70
CA GLU A 75 -18.09 1.42 -7.18
C GLU A 75 -18.47 0.32 -8.20
N GLU A 76 -18.41 0.61 -9.49
CA GLU A 76 -18.68 -0.35 -10.57
C GLU A 76 -17.63 -1.46 -10.58
N ASP A 77 -16.36 -1.14 -10.28
CA ASP A 77 -15.30 -2.14 -10.15
C ASP A 77 -15.55 -3.07 -8.97
N PHE A 78 -15.99 -2.55 -7.82
CA PHE A 78 -16.36 -3.38 -6.66
C PHE A 78 -17.54 -4.31 -6.97
N LEU A 79 -18.54 -3.82 -7.69
CA LEU A 79 -19.66 -4.65 -8.15
C LEU A 79 -19.17 -5.77 -9.08
N PHE A 80 -18.31 -5.44 -10.03
CA PHE A 80 -17.73 -6.42 -10.95
C PHE A 80 -16.89 -7.48 -10.21
N LEU A 81 -16.04 -7.06 -9.28
CA LEU A 81 -15.26 -7.97 -8.45
C LEU A 81 -16.13 -8.92 -7.63
N GLN A 82 -17.22 -8.41 -7.03
CA GLN A 82 -18.17 -9.25 -6.32
C GLN A 82 -18.83 -10.28 -7.24
N GLN A 83 -19.21 -9.90 -8.47
CA GLN A 83 -19.77 -10.82 -9.47
C GLN A 83 -18.76 -11.92 -9.89
N CYS A 84 -17.46 -11.62 -9.80
CA CYS A 84 -16.38 -12.59 -10.01
C CYS A 84 -16.05 -13.42 -8.76
N ASN A 85 -16.84 -13.34 -7.69
CA ASN A 85 -16.58 -13.96 -6.39
C ASN A 85 -15.24 -13.55 -5.75
N VAL A 86 -14.74 -12.36 -6.05
CA VAL A 86 -13.58 -11.77 -5.38
C VAL A 86 -14.05 -11.19 -4.05
N ASN A 87 -13.37 -11.56 -2.96
CA ASN A 87 -13.66 -11.08 -1.61
C ASN A 87 -12.43 -10.54 -0.88
N LEU A 88 -11.31 -10.36 -1.61
CA LEU A 88 -10.08 -9.77 -1.11
C LEU A 88 -9.41 -8.95 -2.22
N ILE A 89 -8.98 -7.74 -1.91
CA ILE A 89 -8.06 -6.98 -2.75
C ILE A 89 -6.79 -6.67 -1.96
N ARG A 90 -5.63 -6.96 -2.57
CA ARG A 90 -4.33 -6.47 -2.11
C ARG A 90 -4.11 -5.10 -2.73
N VAL A 91 -3.77 -4.12 -1.91
CA VAL A 91 -3.57 -2.73 -2.33
C VAL A 91 -2.11 -2.35 -2.12
N PRO A 92 -1.28 -2.43 -3.17
CA PRO A 92 0.08 -1.89 -3.15
C PRO A 92 0.04 -0.37 -2.98
N PHE A 93 0.83 0.15 -2.04
CA PHE A 93 0.95 1.60 -1.86
C PHE A 93 2.39 2.07 -1.70
N ASN A 94 2.64 3.29 -2.15
CA ASN A 94 3.91 3.98 -2.02
C ASN A 94 3.92 4.79 -0.71
N TYR A 95 5.00 4.67 0.07
CA TYR A 95 5.16 5.42 1.32
C TYR A 95 5.00 6.95 1.13
N ARG A 96 5.34 7.48 -0.05
CA ARG A 96 5.22 8.92 -0.37
C ARG A 96 3.80 9.47 -0.35
N LEU A 97 2.80 8.60 -0.34
CA LEU A 97 1.41 9.02 -0.12
C LEU A 97 1.12 9.33 1.37
N PHE A 98 2.02 8.96 2.26
CA PHE A 98 1.88 9.08 3.70
C PHE A 98 3.00 9.87 4.38
N LEU A 99 4.23 9.83 3.84
CA LEU A 99 5.42 10.47 4.41
C LEU A 99 6.05 11.43 3.41
N ASP A 100 6.58 12.54 3.93
CA ASP A 100 7.39 13.48 3.15
C ASP A 100 8.85 13.04 3.13
N ASP A 101 9.51 13.15 1.98
CA ASP A 101 10.95 12.85 1.84
C ASP A 101 11.83 13.94 2.49
N GLU A 102 11.35 15.19 2.52
CA GLU A 102 12.08 16.35 3.05
C GLU A 102 11.84 16.53 4.55
N ASP A 103 10.64 16.15 5.05
CA ASP A 103 10.29 16.14 6.47
C ASP A 103 9.71 14.79 6.91
N PRO A 104 10.55 13.84 7.31
CA PRO A 104 10.10 12.50 7.73
C PRO A 104 9.18 12.46 8.96
N GLU A 105 9.02 13.60 9.65
CA GLU A 105 8.07 13.75 10.75
C GLU A 105 6.67 14.17 10.26
N ALA A 106 6.57 14.73 9.06
CA ALA A 106 5.30 15.12 8.47
C ALA A 106 4.58 13.91 7.85
N PHE A 107 3.28 13.84 8.08
CA PHE A 107 2.40 12.87 7.43
C PHE A 107 1.49 13.57 6.42
N HIS A 108 1.36 12.96 5.24
CA HIS A 108 0.37 13.34 4.23
C HIS A 108 -0.96 12.62 4.46
N GLU A 109 -2.05 13.33 4.23
CA GLU A 109 -3.40 12.76 4.35
C GLU A 109 -3.86 12.05 3.06
N GLU A 110 -3.11 12.16 1.97
CA GLU A 110 -3.53 11.63 0.65
C GLU A 110 -3.75 10.12 0.68
N GLY A 111 -2.80 9.36 1.22
CA GLY A 111 -2.91 7.91 1.31
C GLY A 111 -4.11 7.47 2.16
N PHE A 112 -4.31 8.11 3.32
CA PHE A 112 -5.47 7.84 4.19
C PHE A 112 -6.77 8.15 3.46
N ARG A 113 -6.86 9.31 2.80
CA ARG A 113 -8.06 9.72 2.06
C ARG A 113 -8.47 8.70 1.00
N GLN A 114 -7.49 8.14 0.27
CA GLN A 114 -7.79 7.15 -0.77
C GLN A 114 -8.26 5.81 -0.16
N LEU A 115 -7.63 5.34 0.90
CA LEU A 115 -8.05 4.11 1.58
C LEU A 115 -9.42 4.29 2.26
N ASP A 116 -9.63 5.40 2.97
CA ASP A 116 -10.91 5.70 3.64
C ASP A 116 -12.07 5.78 2.65
N ARG A 117 -11.82 6.27 1.42
CA ARG A 117 -12.82 6.37 0.36
C ARG A 117 -13.37 5.01 -0.06
N ILE A 118 -12.54 3.97 -0.08
CA ILE A 118 -12.95 2.64 -0.55
C ILE A 118 -13.51 1.73 0.56
N LEU A 119 -13.25 2.03 1.83
CA LEU A 119 -13.73 1.20 2.95
C LEU A 119 -15.26 1.04 3.01
N PRO A 120 -16.10 2.07 2.73
CA PRO A 120 -17.54 1.89 2.60
C PRO A 120 -17.93 0.91 1.49
N LEU A 121 -17.21 0.90 0.37
CA LEU A 121 -17.43 -0.03 -0.73
C LEU A 121 -17.00 -1.45 -0.33
N CYS A 122 -15.88 -1.59 0.37
CA CYS A 122 -15.45 -2.85 0.94
C CYS A 122 -16.53 -3.48 1.80
N ARG A 123 -17.12 -2.71 2.72
CA ARG A 123 -18.25 -3.17 3.56
C ARG A 123 -19.49 -3.53 2.74
N LYS A 124 -19.83 -2.69 1.77
CA LYS A 124 -21.02 -2.88 0.92
C LYS A 124 -20.94 -4.16 0.10
N TYR A 125 -19.77 -4.47 -0.44
CA TYR A 125 -19.56 -5.59 -1.35
C TYR A 125 -18.91 -6.82 -0.69
N GLY A 126 -18.56 -6.74 0.60
CA GLY A 126 -17.95 -7.86 1.35
C GLY A 126 -16.53 -8.18 0.87
N ILE A 127 -15.77 -7.16 0.44
CA ILE A 127 -14.40 -7.31 -0.07
C ILE A 127 -13.42 -6.76 0.97
N TYR A 128 -12.53 -7.62 1.47
CA TYR A 128 -11.50 -7.26 2.44
C TYR A 128 -10.30 -6.59 1.77
N LEU A 129 -9.53 -5.83 2.55
CA LEU A 129 -8.28 -5.20 2.12
C LEU A 129 -7.08 -5.90 2.76
N LEU A 130 -6.05 -6.17 1.96
CA LEU A 130 -4.69 -6.43 2.41
C LEU A 130 -3.84 -5.24 1.98
N LEU A 131 -3.37 -4.44 2.95
CA LEU A 131 -2.53 -3.29 2.68
C LEU A 131 -1.09 -3.73 2.51
N ASP A 132 -0.50 -3.38 1.38
CA ASP A 132 0.84 -3.80 0.99
C ASP A 132 1.79 -2.60 0.82
N LEU A 133 2.80 -2.51 1.66
CA LEU A 133 3.84 -1.49 1.52
C LEU A 133 4.81 -1.89 0.40
N HIS A 134 4.55 -1.33 -0.77
CA HIS A 134 5.23 -1.71 -2.01
C HIS A 134 6.50 -0.92 -2.30
N SER A 135 6.60 0.27 -1.73
CA SER A 135 7.77 1.15 -1.84
C SER A 135 8.09 1.79 -0.51
N VAL A 136 9.36 1.83 -0.13
CA VAL A 136 9.83 2.37 1.15
C VAL A 136 10.95 3.40 0.97
N PRO A 137 11.18 4.29 1.96
CA PRO A 137 12.33 5.18 1.94
C PRO A 137 13.65 4.42 1.74
N GLY A 138 14.47 4.86 0.80
CA GLY A 138 15.73 4.21 0.46
C GLY A 138 15.63 2.97 -0.44
N GLY A 139 14.41 2.48 -0.72
CA GLY A 139 14.15 1.31 -1.56
C GLY A 139 14.57 -0.02 -0.93
N GLN A 140 13.64 -0.97 -0.81
CA GLN A 140 13.87 -2.30 -0.25
C GLN A 140 14.50 -3.28 -1.24
N ASN A 141 14.41 -2.97 -2.52
CA ASN A 141 15.05 -3.68 -3.64
C ASN A 141 15.57 -2.67 -4.68
N PRO A 142 16.36 -3.08 -5.69
CA PRO A 142 16.96 -2.16 -6.66
C PRO A 142 16.02 -1.72 -7.79
N ASP A 143 14.77 -2.23 -7.83
CA ASP A 143 13.90 -2.11 -8.98
C ASP A 143 13.01 -0.86 -8.96
N TRP A 144 12.57 -0.44 -10.14
CA TRP A 144 11.74 0.75 -10.32
C TRP A 144 10.32 0.61 -9.75
N HIS A 145 9.78 -0.61 -9.66
CA HIS A 145 8.45 -0.82 -9.09
C HIS A 145 8.39 -0.53 -7.59
N SER A 146 9.53 -0.58 -6.89
CA SER A 146 9.68 -0.15 -5.51
C SER A 146 10.03 1.34 -5.37
N ASP A 147 9.79 2.11 -6.43
CA ASP A 147 10.10 3.54 -6.53
C ASP A 147 11.58 3.88 -6.29
N ASN A 148 12.47 2.93 -6.59
CA ASN A 148 13.91 3.06 -6.43
C ASN A 148 14.59 3.45 -7.75
N GLY A 149 15.07 4.69 -7.84
CA GLY A 149 15.80 5.20 -8.99
C GLY A 149 17.33 5.02 -8.92
N THR A 150 17.86 4.51 -7.80
CA THR A 150 19.31 4.39 -7.58
C THR A 150 19.87 3.03 -7.97
N GLY A 151 19.05 2.00 -8.05
CA GLY A 151 19.47 0.61 -8.25
C GLY A 151 20.18 0.00 -7.02
N ILE A 152 20.10 0.64 -5.86
CA ILE A 152 20.72 0.20 -4.60
C ILE A 152 19.66 0.15 -3.51
N SER A 153 19.55 -0.96 -2.80
CA SER A 153 18.61 -1.13 -1.68
C SER A 153 19.15 -0.45 -0.41
N GLN A 154 19.09 0.89 -0.35
CA GLN A 154 19.61 1.69 0.76
C GLN A 154 18.86 1.45 2.07
N PHE A 155 17.61 1.03 2.00
CA PHE A 155 16.77 0.70 3.16
C PHE A 155 17.48 -0.22 4.16
N TRP A 156 18.21 -1.21 3.68
CA TRP A 156 18.90 -2.19 4.51
C TRP A 156 20.20 -1.65 5.15
N HIS A 157 20.80 -0.64 4.52
CA HIS A 157 22.07 -0.06 4.99
C HIS A 157 21.87 1.07 6.01
N PHE A 158 20.73 1.77 5.97
CA PHE A 158 20.48 2.93 6.82
C PHE A 158 19.27 2.74 7.74
N GLY A 159 19.53 2.62 9.04
CA GLY A 159 18.48 2.41 10.07
C GLY A 159 17.44 3.52 10.12
N VAL A 160 17.74 4.73 9.63
CA VAL A 160 16.78 5.83 9.58
C VAL A 160 15.57 5.47 8.70
N PHE A 161 15.78 4.81 7.57
CA PHE A 161 14.69 4.39 6.68
C PHE A 161 13.78 3.33 7.32
N ARG A 162 14.37 2.36 8.02
CA ARG A 162 13.62 1.34 8.76
C ARG A 162 12.75 1.97 9.84
N LYS A 163 13.28 2.93 10.60
CA LYS A 163 12.52 3.66 11.64
C LYS A 163 11.34 4.44 11.04
N GLN A 164 11.50 5.03 9.86
CA GLN A 164 10.41 5.69 9.15
C GLN A 164 9.29 4.72 8.78
N VAL A 165 9.64 3.51 8.32
CA VAL A 165 8.66 2.48 7.97
C VAL A 165 7.93 1.96 9.21
N VAL A 166 8.63 1.70 10.31
CA VAL A 166 7.98 1.33 11.60
C VAL A 166 7.02 2.43 12.07
N LYS A 167 7.45 3.70 11.96
CA LYS A 167 6.59 4.86 12.28
C LYS A 167 5.35 4.91 11.39
N LEU A 168 5.50 4.68 10.07
CA LEU A 168 4.40 4.62 9.11
C LEU A 168 3.40 3.53 9.49
N TRP A 169 3.87 2.30 9.75
CA TRP A 169 3.01 1.19 10.13
C TRP A 169 2.28 1.44 11.46
N ARG A 170 2.94 2.01 12.45
CA ARG A 170 2.28 2.42 13.71
C ARG A 170 1.17 3.44 13.48
N LYS A 171 1.38 4.40 12.57
CA LYS A 171 0.36 5.39 12.21
C LYS A 171 -0.81 4.74 11.48
N LEU A 172 -0.54 3.89 10.47
CA LEU A 172 -1.57 3.15 9.73
C LEU A 172 -2.38 2.23 10.65
N ALA A 173 -1.71 1.39 11.44
CA ALA A 173 -2.37 0.48 12.35
C ALA A 173 -3.20 1.22 13.41
N GLY A 174 -2.71 2.37 13.91
CA GLY A 174 -3.47 3.21 14.83
C GLY A 174 -4.70 3.85 14.19
N HIS A 175 -4.60 4.30 12.92
CA HIS A 175 -5.72 4.87 12.17
C HIS A 175 -6.82 3.83 11.91
N TYR A 176 -6.42 2.60 11.56
CA TYR A 176 -7.32 1.51 11.18
C TYR A 176 -7.56 0.48 12.30
N VAL A 177 -7.24 0.80 13.55
CA VAL A 177 -7.39 -0.14 14.69
C VAL A 177 -8.79 -0.73 14.84
N ASP A 178 -9.78 0.03 14.44
CA ASP A 178 -11.20 -0.34 14.51
C ASP A 178 -11.80 -0.75 13.16
N GLU A 179 -10.99 -1.00 12.12
CA GLU A 179 -11.48 -1.31 10.78
C GLU A 179 -11.51 -2.81 10.49
N GLU A 180 -12.70 -3.38 10.55
CA GLU A 180 -12.91 -4.83 10.34
C GLU A 180 -12.70 -5.30 8.88
N MET A 181 -12.69 -4.37 7.92
CA MET A 181 -12.47 -4.72 6.51
C MET A 181 -11.00 -4.84 6.14
N ILE A 182 -10.08 -4.43 7.00
CA ILE A 182 -8.65 -4.69 6.79
C ILE A 182 -8.33 -6.08 7.31
N LEU A 183 -8.03 -7.00 6.37
CA LEU A 183 -7.64 -8.38 6.68
C LEU A 183 -6.27 -8.44 7.36
N GLY A 184 -5.35 -7.60 6.92
CA GLY A 184 -3.97 -7.59 7.42
C GLY A 184 -3.07 -6.63 6.66
N TYR A 185 -1.79 -6.73 6.99
CA TYR A 185 -0.72 -5.86 6.49
C TYR A 185 0.39 -6.73 5.89
N ASP A 186 0.71 -6.51 4.61
CA ASP A 186 1.91 -7.00 3.97
C ASP A 186 3.02 -5.95 4.25
N LEU A 187 3.83 -6.24 5.25
CA LEU A 187 4.71 -5.25 5.86
C LEU A 187 5.78 -4.72 4.93
N LEU A 188 6.20 -5.52 3.95
CA LEU A 188 7.22 -5.14 2.99
C LEU A 188 7.26 -6.10 1.79
N THR A 189 6.96 -5.59 0.62
CA THR A 189 7.03 -6.36 -0.63
C THR A 189 8.47 -6.55 -1.10
N GLU A 190 8.79 -7.77 -1.51
CA GLU A 190 10.01 -8.15 -2.25
C GLU A 190 11.31 -7.57 -1.65
N PRO A 191 11.65 -7.91 -0.39
CA PRO A 191 12.88 -7.46 0.22
C PRO A 191 14.11 -8.07 -0.49
N PHE A 192 15.08 -7.23 -0.89
CA PHE A 192 16.35 -7.65 -1.47
C PHE A 192 17.51 -7.12 -0.65
N LEU A 193 18.04 -7.96 0.22
CA LEU A 193 18.92 -7.60 1.34
C LEU A 193 20.37 -7.24 0.96
N MET A 194 20.80 -7.53 -0.26
CA MET A 194 22.15 -7.24 -0.77
C MET A 194 23.30 -7.62 0.23
N GLY A 195 23.15 -8.77 0.92
CA GLY A 195 24.18 -9.29 1.82
C GLY A 195 24.03 -8.92 3.31
N ALA A 196 22.90 -8.42 3.75
CA ALA A 196 22.59 -8.12 5.15
C ALA A 196 21.41 -8.95 5.70
N PRO A 197 21.50 -10.30 5.77
CA PRO A 197 20.35 -11.17 6.12
C PRO A 197 19.83 -10.92 7.54
N ASP A 198 20.70 -10.65 8.51
CA ASP A 198 20.32 -10.48 9.93
C ASP A 198 19.45 -9.23 10.17
N VAL A 199 19.53 -8.23 9.27
CA VAL A 199 18.75 -6.98 9.38
C VAL A 199 17.27 -7.20 9.14
N LEU A 200 16.86 -8.23 8.37
CA LEU A 200 15.47 -8.52 8.08
C LEU A 200 14.71 -8.98 9.33
N ASP A 201 15.29 -9.93 10.06
CA ASP A 201 14.68 -10.49 11.26
C ASP A 201 14.56 -9.42 12.36
N ASP A 202 15.61 -8.61 12.54
CA ASP A 202 15.58 -7.48 13.47
C ASP A 202 14.49 -6.46 13.10
N PHE A 203 14.37 -6.14 11.82
CA PHE A 203 13.35 -5.19 11.34
C PHE A 203 11.91 -5.69 11.56
N PHE A 204 11.64 -6.98 11.31
CA PHE A 204 10.29 -7.53 11.53
C PHE A 204 9.98 -7.78 13.02
N ALA A 205 10.97 -7.71 13.90
CA ALA A 205 10.77 -7.80 15.36
C ALA A 205 10.41 -6.45 16.01
N GLU A 206 10.60 -5.29 15.33
CA GLU A 206 10.27 -3.94 15.82
C GLU A 206 8.79 -3.60 15.66
#